data_63ee9e0a5dea839fabcac55d94d2e3e5
#
_entry.id   63ee9e0a5dea839fabcac55d94d2e3e5
#
_cell.length_a   1.000
_cell.length_b   1.000
_cell.length_c   1.000
_cell.angle_alpha   90.00
_cell.angle_beta   90.00
_cell.angle_gamma   90.00
#
_symmetry.space_group_name_H-M   'P 1'
#
loop_
_entity.id
_entity.type
_entity.pdbx_description
1 polymer ?
#
loop_
_entity_poly.entity_id
_entity_poly.type
_entity_poly.pdbx_seq_one_letter_code
_entity_poly.pdbx_strand_id
1 'polypeptide(L)'
;MNFLILDGETCNTPKTEGQLEISSGQVYDLGGMIVDEYGHEKDHFSIVNEDVFFRMPEQMNEAYFSDKIPQYLHDINMNSRKIVDTWDMYRMVRYFCSTYKVQAVVAHNAWFDITTLNSTLRYQTQSRLRYILPYGMPIIDSLKIARKVYGKDPDYIKFCQDNGYMTDTKIPRPRLTAEVLWRYISNDINFIESHTGLEDVRIEKEIFISCVEKLRNRA
;
A
#
# COMPACT_ATOMS: atom_id res chain seq x y z
N MET A 1 4.03 20.96 -1.44
CA MET A 1 2.88 20.06 -1.74
C MET A 1 2.78 19.01 -0.68
N ASN A 2 1.55 18.44 -0.43
CA ASN A 2 1.42 17.31 0.48
C ASN A 2 0.84 16.12 -0.26
N PHE A 3 1.40 14.95 0.02
CA PHE A 3 0.96 13.66 -0.52
C PHE A 3 0.51 12.75 0.64
N LEU A 4 -0.47 11.92 0.38
CA LEU A 4 -0.83 10.81 1.27
C LEU A 4 -0.32 9.53 0.62
N ILE A 5 0.64 8.87 1.25
CA ILE A 5 1.11 7.55 0.84
C ILE A 5 0.27 6.52 1.58
N LEU A 6 -0.26 5.54 0.87
CA LEU A 6 -1.13 4.49 1.40
C LEU A 6 -0.64 3.12 0.97
N ASP A 7 -0.69 2.18 1.89
CA ASP A 7 -0.56 0.76 1.61
C ASP A 7 -1.52 -0.04 2.48
N GLY A 8 -2.04 -1.15 1.96
CA GLY A 8 -3.03 -1.95 2.66
C GLY A 8 -2.91 -3.45 2.45
N GLU A 9 -2.96 -4.20 3.56
CA GLU A 9 -3.00 -5.65 3.54
C GLU A 9 -4.44 -6.17 3.39
N THR A 10 -4.59 -7.26 2.66
CA THR A 10 -5.92 -7.74 2.25
C THR A 10 -6.11 -9.23 2.51
N CYS A 11 -7.35 -9.60 2.81
CA CYS A 11 -7.85 -10.97 2.68
C CYS A 11 -8.83 -11.09 1.51
N ASN A 12 -9.20 -12.31 1.16
CA ASN A 12 -10.16 -12.55 0.08
C ASN A 12 -11.58 -12.13 0.47
N THR A 13 -12.36 -11.66 -0.51
CA THR A 13 -13.81 -11.48 -0.34
C THR A 13 -14.47 -12.87 -0.25
N PRO A 14 -15.42 -13.08 0.67
CA PRO A 14 -16.17 -14.34 0.74
C PRO A 14 -16.83 -14.67 -0.59
N LYS A 15 -16.69 -15.91 -1.05
CA LYS A 15 -17.39 -16.41 -2.24
C LYS A 15 -18.84 -16.66 -1.88
N THR A 16 -19.75 -15.94 -2.48
CA THR A 16 -21.20 -16.20 -2.39
C THR A 16 -21.65 -16.87 -3.69
N GLU A 17 -22.32 -18.00 -3.60
CA GLU A 17 -22.90 -18.67 -4.78
C GLU A 17 -23.75 -17.69 -5.60
N GLY A 18 -23.45 -17.57 -6.89
CA GLY A 18 -24.22 -16.73 -7.83
C GLY A 18 -23.84 -15.25 -7.86
N GLN A 19 -22.89 -14.77 -7.06
CA GLN A 19 -22.31 -13.43 -7.22
C GLN A 19 -21.14 -13.46 -8.19
N LEU A 20 -21.10 -12.47 -9.10
CA LEU A 20 -19.92 -12.18 -9.91
C LEU A 20 -18.71 -12.07 -8.98
N GLU A 21 -17.63 -12.78 -9.29
CA GLU A 21 -16.35 -12.65 -8.58
C GLU A 21 -15.98 -11.18 -8.49
N ILE A 22 -16.18 -10.57 -7.34
CA ILE A 22 -15.53 -9.31 -7.03
C ILE A 22 -14.08 -9.71 -6.75
N SER A 23 -13.25 -9.61 -7.77
CA SER A 23 -11.83 -9.98 -7.76
C SER A 23 -10.96 -9.06 -6.89
N SER A 24 -11.56 -8.37 -5.92
CA SER A 24 -10.89 -7.42 -5.04
C SER A 24 -10.95 -7.92 -3.60
N GLY A 25 -9.79 -7.93 -2.93
CA GLY A 25 -9.68 -8.26 -1.53
C GLY A 25 -10.45 -7.30 -0.61
N GLN A 26 -10.50 -7.66 0.68
CA GLN A 26 -10.99 -6.82 1.76
C GLN A 26 -9.81 -6.34 2.58
N VAL A 27 -9.65 -5.03 2.75
CA VAL A 27 -8.52 -4.43 3.49
C VAL A 27 -8.74 -4.63 4.98
N TYR A 28 -7.83 -5.37 5.63
CA TYR A 28 -7.84 -5.57 7.08
C TYR A 28 -6.81 -4.71 7.82
N ASP A 29 -5.71 -4.29 7.16
CA ASP A 29 -4.73 -3.36 7.69
C ASP A 29 -4.52 -2.23 6.69
N LEU A 30 -4.46 -0.99 7.17
CA LEU A 30 -4.21 0.17 6.33
C LEU A 30 -3.22 1.09 7.03
N GLY A 31 -2.08 1.29 6.39
CA GLY A 31 -1.12 2.32 6.70
C GLY A 31 -1.33 3.58 5.86
N GLY A 32 -1.05 4.72 6.44
CA GLY A 32 -1.03 5.98 5.71
C GLY A 32 -0.08 6.99 6.30
N MET A 33 0.61 7.73 5.44
CA MET A 33 1.58 8.76 5.85
C MET A 33 1.43 10.01 5.01
N ILE A 34 1.35 11.15 5.68
CA ILE A 34 1.40 12.48 5.04
C ILE A 34 2.84 12.91 4.92
N VAL A 35 3.26 13.21 3.71
CA VAL A 35 4.59 13.75 3.42
C VAL A 35 4.51 15.02 2.58
N ASP A 36 5.54 15.86 2.68
CA ASP A 36 5.71 16.97 1.74
C ASP A 36 6.46 16.54 0.46
N GLU A 37 6.69 17.48 -0.45
CA GLU A 37 7.41 17.24 -1.72
C GLU A 37 8.90 16.90 -1.57
N TYR A 38 9.42 16.94 -0.36
CA TYR A 38 10.78 16.56 -0.01
C TYR A 38 10.84 15.22 0.74
N GLY A 39 9.67 14.62 1.04
CA GLY A 39 9.57 13.37 1.79
C GLY A 39 9.57 13.53 3.31
N HIS A 40 9.49 14.77 3.84
CA HIS A 40 9.38 14.96 5.27
C HIS A 40 7.99 14.54 5.74
N GLU A 41 7.96 13.62 6.69
CA GLU A 41 6.74 13.15 7.33
C GLU A 41 6.12 14.26 8.18
N LYS A 42 4.80 14.43 8.06
CA LYS A 42 4.01 15.38 8.84
C LYS A 42 3.09 14.68 9.82
N ASP A 43 2.56 13.54 9.43
CA ASP A 43 1.66 12.72 10.26
C ASP A 43 1.51 11.34 9.63
N HIS A 44 1.02 10.37 10.41
CA HIS A 44 0.73 9.04 9.92
C HIS A 44 -0.42 8.39 10.70
N PHE A 45 -0.93 7.29 10.17
CA PHE A 45 -1.84 6.40 10.86
C PHE A 45 -1.54 4.94 10.51
N SER A 46 -1.82 4.06 11.48
CA SER A 46 -1.83 2.61 11.32
C SER A 46 -3.12 2.08 11.93
N ILE A 47 -3.95 1.45 11.11
CA ILE A 47 -5.28 1.00 11.54
C ILE A 47 -5.54 -0.43 11.11
N VAL A 48 -6.25 -1.16 11.98
CA VAL A 48 -6.82 -2.47 11.69
C VAL A 48 -8.32 -2.31 11.55
N ASN A 49 -8.86 -2.77 10.42
CA ASN A 49 -10.29 -2.71 10.14
C ASN A 49 -11.03 -3.83 10.90
N GLU A 50 -11.80 -3.43 11.93
CA GLU A 50 -12.56 -4.36 12.78
C GLU A 50 -13.51 -5.26 11.99
N ASP A 51 -14.21 -4.67 10.99
CA ASP A 51 -15.23 -5.40 10.21
C ASP A 51 -14.62 -6.54 9.38
N VAL A 52 -13.33 -6.43 9.02
CA VAL A 52 -12.61 -7.46 8.29
C VAL A 52 -11.83 -8.36 9.26
N PHE A 53 -10.96 -7.77 10.07
CA PHE A 53 -10.01 -8.52 10.89
C PHE A 53 -10.68 -9.44 11.92
N PHE A 54 -11.74 -8.96 12.58
CA PHE A 54 -12.42 -9.73 13.63
C PHE A 54 -13.72 -10.38 13.19
N ARG A 55 -14.42 -9.79 12.19
CA ARG A 55 -15.73 -10.29 11.77
C ARG A 55 -15.69 -11.21 10.56
N MET A 56 -14.50 -11.37 9.93
CA MET A 56 -14.28 -12.28 8.81
C MET A 56 -13.15 -13.30 9.12
N PRO A 57 -13.29 -14.11 10.20
CA PRO A 57 -12.20 -14.96 10.68
C PRO A 57 -11.76 -16.05 9.68
N GLU A 58 -12.67 -16.56 8.87
CA GLU A 58 -12.33 -17.55 7.82
C GLU A 58 -11.41 -16.92 6.78
N GLN A 59 -11.75 -15.74 6.28
CA GLN A 59 -10.97 -15.00 5.28
C GLN A 59 -9.63 -14.55 5.85
N MET A 60 -9.60 -14.15 7.11
CA MET A 60 -8.35 -13.79 7.79
C MET A 60 -7.40 -14.97 7.94
N ASN A 61 -7.92 -16.17 8.28
CA ASN A 61 -7.11 -17.37 8.36
C ASN A 61 -6.58 -17.85 6.99
N GLU A 62 -7.26 -17.51 5.90
CA GLU A 62 -6.86 -17.79 4.53
C GLU A 62 -6.08 -16.64 3.88
N ALA A 63 -5.89 -15.52 4.57
CA ALA A 63 -5.13 -14.38 4.07
C ALA A 63 -3.67 -14.78 3.80
N TYR A 64 -3.06 -14.15 2.78
CA TYR A 64 -1.69 -14.47 2.38
C TYR A 64 -0.69 -14.30 3.54
N PHE A 65 -0.92 -13.31 4.40
CA PHE A 65 -0.11 -13.04 5.58
C PHE A 65 -0.83 -13.37 6.90
N SER A 66 -1.61 -14.45 6.92
CA SER A 66 -2.32 -14.92 8.14
C SER A 66 -1.38 -15.26 9.31
N ASP A 67 -0.13 -15.59 9.04
CA ASP A 67 0.93 -15.79 10.04
C ASP A 67 1.25 -14.51 10.84
N LYS A 68 0.88 -13.34 10.34
CA LYS A 68 1.02 -12.04 11.03
C LYS A 68 -0.10 -11.74 12.04
N ILE A 69 -1.18 -12.49 12.07
CA ILE A 69 -2.30 -12.25 13.01
C ILE A 69 -1.83 -12.11 14.47
N PRO A 70 -0.92 -12.93 15.01
CA PRO A 70 -0.42 -12.75 16.38
C PRO A 70 0.30 -11.40 16.60
N GLN A 71 1.04 -10.91 15.60
CA GLN A 71 1.69 -9.60 15.63
C GLN A 71 0.64 -8.49 15.68
N TYR A 72 -0.40 -8.53 14.84
CA TYR A 72 -1.48 -7.55 14.87
C TYR A 72 -2.17 -7.47 16.24
N LEU A 73 -2.47 -8.62 16.86
CA LEU A 73 -3.06 -8.66 18.18
C LEU A 73 -2.14 -8.06 19.26
N HIS A 74 -0.82 -8.31 19.16
CA HIS A 74 0.16 -7.68 20.03
C HIS A 74 0.19 -6.16 19.83
N ASP A 75 0.29 -5.68 18.62
CA ASP A 75 0.37 -4.26 18.26
C ASP A 75 -0.87 -3.48 18.70
N ILE A 76 -2.05 -4.09 18.56
CA ILE A 76 -3.32 -3.56 19.04
C ILE A 76 -3.28 -3.40 20.58
N ASN A 77 -2.84 -4.43 21.29
CA ASN A 77 -2.71 -4.38 22.75
C ASN A 77 -1.71 -3.32 23.22
N MET A 78 -0.67 -3.08 22.44
CA MET A 78 0.34 -2.04 22.72
C MET A 78 -0.09 -0.65 22.26
N ASN A 79 -1.29 -0.48 21.69
CA ASN A 79 -1.82 0.75 21.10
C ASN A 79 -0.94 1.33 19.96
N SER A 80 -0.12 0.51 19.31
CA SER A 80 0.64 0.91 18.12
C SER A 80 -0.19 0.84 16.84
N ARG A 81 -1.30 0.09 16.86
CA ARG A 81 -2.31 0.05 15.81
C ARG A 81 -3.69 0.35 16.39
N LYS A 82 -4.43 1.20 15.70
CA LYS A 82 -5.78 1.58 16.13
C LYS A 82 -6.81 0.67 15.45
N ILE A 83 -7.74 0.12 16.24
CA ILE A 83 -8.91 -0.59 15.70
C ILE A 83 -9.96 0.43 15.32
N VAL A 84 -10.50 0.30 14.10
CA VAL A 84 -11.59 1.13 13.60
C VAL A 84 -12.53 0.29 12.74
N ASP A 85 -13.81 0.64 12.67
CA ASP A 85 -14.70 0.07 11.68
C ASP A 85 -14.47 0.68 10.28
N THR A 86 -15.09 0.13 9.26
CA THR A 86 -14.92 0.59 7.88
C THR A 86 -15.41 2.04 7.68
N TRP A 87 -16.41 2.49 8.45
CA TRP A 87 -16.88 3.88 8.39
C TRP A 87 -15.85 4.85 8.99
N ASP A 88 -15.22 4.48 10.09
CA ASP A 88 -14.17 5.29 10.71
C ASP A 88 -12.90 5.27 9.87
N MET A 89 -12.54 4.15 9.24
CA MET A 89 -11.49 4.10 8.23
C MET A 89 -11.76 5.10 7.09
N TYR A 90 -12.97 5.11 6.54
CA TYR A 90 -13.38 6.07 5.52
C TYR A 90 -13.26 7.52 5.99
N ARG A 91 -13.75 7.83 7.20
CA ARG A 91 -13.68 9.16 7.79
C ARG A 91 -12.24 9.59 8.02
N MET A 92 -11.39 8.69 8.50
CA MET A 92 -9.98 8.95 8.78
C MET A 92 -9.21 9.31 7.50
N VAL A 93 -9.33 8.53 6.44
CA VAL A 93 -8.69 8.82 5.15
C VAL A 93 -9.09 10.21 4.65
N ARG A 94 -10.36 10.53 4.71
CA ARG A 94 -10.87 11.84 4.26
C ARG A 94 -10.46 12.99 5.18
N TYR A 95 -10.41 12.75 6.49
CA TYR A 95 -9.91 13.71 7.46
C TYR A 95 -8.44 14.07 7.18
N PHE A 96 -7.59 13.07 6.96
CA PHE A 96 -6.18 13.30 6.60
C PHE A 96 -6.07 14.08 5.27
N CYS A 97 -6.82 13.68 4.25
CA CYS A 97 -6.84 14.39 2.97
C CYS A 97 -7.22 15.87 3.12
N SER A 98 -8.23 16.19 3.92
CA SER A 98 -8.72 17.56 4.09
C SER A 98 -7.82 18.39 5.01
N THR A 99 -7.42 17.83 6.16
CA THR A 99 -6.62 18.52 7.19
C THR A 99 -5.25 18.92 6.65
N TYR A 100 -4.61 18.01 5.93
CA TYR A 100 -3.27 18.25 5.36
C TYR A 100 -3.32 18.82 3.94
N LYS A 101 -4.51 19.10 3.38
CA LYS A 101 -4.71 19.61 2.02
C LYS A 101 -3.93 18.77 1.00
N VAL A 102 -4.13 17.45 1.08
CA VAL A 102 -3.47 16.47 0.20
C VAL A 102 -3.80 16.75 -1.25
N GLN A 103 -2.77 16.77 -2.10
CA GLN A 103 -2.89 17.08 -3.52
C GLN A 103 -2.88 15.84 -4.40
N ALA A 104 -2.32 14.73 -3.90
CA ALA A 104 -2.42 13.42 -4.54
C ALA A 104 -2.22 12.32 -3.50
N VAL A 105 -2.79 11.16 -3.79
CA VAL A 105 -2.52 9.91 -3.08
C VAL A 105 -1.50 9.10 -3.86
N VAL A 106 -0.55 8.51 -3.18
CA VAL A 106 0.53 7.68 -3.75
C VAL A 106 0.40 6.27 -3.18
N ALA A 107 0.57 5.25 -4.02
CA ALA A 107 0.71 3.86 -3.60
C ALA A 107 1.57 3.08 -4.62
N HIS A 108 2.16 1.98 -4.21
CA HIS A 108 2.97 1.13 -5.09
C HIS A 108 2.10 0.05 -5.74
N ASN A 109 1.74 0.21 -7.00
CA ASN A 109 0.66 -0.48 -7.69
C ASN A 109 -0.74 0.04 -7.27
N ALA A 110 -0.89 1.35 -7.21
CA ALA A 110 -2.03 2.07 -6.67
C ALA A 110 -3.41 1.60 -7.14
N TRP A 111 -3.50 0.97 -8.32
CA TRP A 111 -4.76 0.39 -8.78
C TRP A 111 -5.29 -0.69 -7.83
N PHE A 112 -4.38 -1.53 -7.29
CA PHE A 112 -4.74 -2.59 -6.36
C PHE A 112 -5.30 -1.99 -5.06
N ASP A 113 -4.55 -1.10 -4.41
CA ASP A 113 -4.93 -0.50 -3.12
C ASP A 113 -6.24 0.26 -3.20
N ILE A 114 -6.37 1.13 -4.20
CA ILE A 114 -7.59 1.93 -4.37
C ILE A 114 -8.81 1.05 -4.70
N THR A 115 -8.61 -0.02 -5.48
CA THR A 115 -9.70 -0.94 -5.81
C THR A 115 -10.14 -1.74 -4.59
N THR A 116 -9.21 -2.27 -3.81
CA THR A 116 -9.51 -3.06 -2.60
C THR A 116 -10.14 -2.21 -1.50
N LEU A 117 -9.64 -0.98 -1.28
CA LEU A 117 -10.24 -0.02 -0.36
C LEU A 117 -11.68 0.36 -0.74
N ASN A 118 -11.93 0.62 -2.03
CA ASN A 118 -13.28 0.91 -2.52
C ASN A 118 -14.21 -0.32 -2.41
N SER A 119 -13.68 -1.52 -2.64
CA SER A 119 -14.42 -2.77 -2.47
C SER A 119 -14.79 -3.01 -1.01
N THR A 120 -13.84 -2.81 -0.10
CA THR A 120 -14.05 -2.93 1.35
C THR A 120 -15.15 -1.97 1.81
N LEU A 121 -15.06 -0.69 1.42
CA LEU A 121 -16.09 0.30 1.76
C LEU A 121 -17.49 -0.16 1.30
N ARG A 122 -17.62 -0.64 0.08
CA ARG A 122 -18.90 -1.07 -0.48
C ARG A 122 -19.42 -2.35 0.16
N TYR A 123 -18.55 -3.33 0.34
CA TYR A 123 -18.91 -4.63 0.87
C TYR A 123 -19.31 -4.53 2.34
N GLN A 124 -18.52 -3.88 3.16
CA GLN A 124 -18.75 -3.81 4.61
C GLN A 124 -19.92 -2.87 4.96
N THR A 125 -20.00 -1.74 4.28
CA THR A 125 -21.02 -0.74 4.66
C THR A 125 -22.36 -0.91 3.94
N GLN A 126 -22.44 -1.69 2.86
CA GLN A 126 -23.61 -1.83 1.99
C GLN A 126 -24.18 -0.47 1.51
N SER A 127 -23.35 0.56 1.55
CA SER A 127 -23.73 1.93 1.24
C SER A 127 -23.68 2.21 -0.27
N ARG A 128 -24.25 3.38 -0.65
CA ARG A 128 -24.13 3.90 -2.02
C ARG A 128 -22.76 4.57 -2.28
N LEU A 129 -21.97 4.80 -1.25
CA LEU A 129 -20.63 5.35 -1.40
C LEU A 129 -19.73 4.36 -2.15
N ARG A 130 -19.00 4.89 -3.13
CA ARG A 130 -18.20 4.09 -4.06
C ARG A 130 -16.71 4.28 -3.87
N TYR A 131 -16.30 5.39 -3.25
CA TYR A 131 -14.91 5.83 -3.23
C TYR A 131 -14.49 6.23 -1.82
N ILE A 132 -13.40 5.61 -1.35
CA ILE A 132 -12.77 5.94 -0.07
C ILE A 132 -12.15 7.35 -0.12
N LEU A 133 -11.52 7.69 -1.24
CA LEU A 133 -10.89 8.99 -1.45
C LEU A 133 -11.90 10.11 -1.76
N PRO A 134 -11.54 11.38 -1.52
CA PRO A 134 -12.28 12.53 -2.02
C PRO A 134 -12.46 12.46 -3.54
N TYR A 135 -13.61 12.94 -4.02
CA TYR A 135 -13.88 12.97 -5.47
C TYR A 135 -12.84 13.84 -6.20
N GLY A 136 -12.31 13.32 -7.31
CA GLY A 136 -11.30 14.00 -8.11
C GLY A 136 -9.89 14.00 -7.51
N MET A 137 -9.65 13.26 -6.42
CA MET A 137 -8.31 13.12 -5.85
C MET A 137 -7.36 12.48 -6.87
N PRO A 138 -6.27 13.14 -7.26
CA PRO A 138 -5.25 12.55 -8.12
C PRO A 138 -4.59 11.34 -7.46
N ILE A 139 -4.31 10.30 -8.25
CA ILE A 139 -3.64 9.08 -7.80
C ILE A 139 -2.33 8.95 -8.56
N ILE A 140 -1.24 8.79 -7.83
CA ILE A 140 0.10 8.56 -8.34
C ILE A 140 0.48 7.10 -8.07
N ASP A 141 0.76 6.36 -9.12
CA ASP A 141 1.23 4.98 -9.03
C ASP A 141 2.78 4.99 -9.08
N SER A 142 3.41 4.78 -7.91
CA SER A 142 4.87 4.80 -7.78
C SER A 142 5.54 3.66 -8.56
N LEU A 143 4.89 2.51 -8.74
CA LEU A 143 5.37 1.42 -9.59
C LEU A 143 5.49 1.85 -11.06
N LYS A 144 4.52 2.63 -11.57
CA LYS A 144 4.60 3.16 -12.94
C LYS A 144 5.76 4.13 -13.11
N ILE A 145 6.04 4.93 -12.08
CA ILE A 145 7.19 5.84 -12.09
C ILE A 145 8.48 5.03 -11.99
N ALA A 146 8.58 4.08 -11.04
CA ALA A 146 9.73 3.20 -10.89
C ALA A 146 10.06 2.44 -12.19
N ARG A 147 9.05 2.00 -12.93
CA ARG A 147 9.24 1.35 -14.24
C ARG A 147 9.93 2.27 -15.26
N LYS A 148 9.65 3.56 -15.23
CA LYS A 148 10.31 4.55 -16.12
C LYS A 148 11.73 4.88 -15.65
N VAL A 149 11.95 4.90 -14.34
CA VAL A 149 13.19 5.36 -13.71
C VAL A 149 14.19 4.22 -13.56
N TYR A 150 13.78 3.12 -12.95
CA TYR A 150 14.63 1.97 -12.63
C TYR A 150 14.58 0.87 -13.69
N GLY A 151 13.44 0.67 -14.33
CA GLY A 151 13.27 -0.41 -15.32
C GLY A 151 14.23 -0.37 -16.51
N LYS A 152 14.91 0.77 -16.74
CA LYS A 152 15.93 0.96 -17.79
C LYS A 152 17.25 1.48 -17.24
N ASP A 153 17.42 1.55 -15.92
CA ASP A 153 18.63 2.00 -15.25
C ASP A 153 19.67 0.84 -15.29
N PRO A 154 20.84 1.02 -15.94
CA PRO A 154 21.83 -0.05 -16.08
C PRO A 154 22.33 -0.59 -14.74
N ASP A 155 22.49 0.28 -13.74
CA ASP A 155 23.00 -0.08 -12.42
C ASP A 155 21.96 -0.93 -11.67
N TYR A 156 20.67 -0.54 -11.74
CA TYR A 156 19.60 -1.31 -11.16
C TYR A 156 19.39 -2.66 -11.87
N ILE A 157 19.48 -2.69 -13.20
CA ILE A 157 19.40 -3.95 -13.97
C ILE A 157 20.54 -4.88 -13.57
N LYS A 158 21.76 -4.37 -13.47
CA LYS A 158 22.92 -5.15 -13.02
C LYS A 158 22.72 -5.70 -11.60
N PHE A 159 22.24 -4.85 -10.66
CA PHE A 159 21.90 -5.28 -9.30
C PHE A 159 20.88 -6.43 -9.32
N CYS A 160 19.82 -6.34 -10.11
CA CYS A 160 18.81 -7.39 -10.22
C CYS A 160 19.38 -8.68 -10.83
N GLN A 161 20.29 -8.59 -11.81
CA GLN A 161 20.95 -9.73 -12.40
C GLN A 161 21.88 -10.44 -11.41
N ASP A 162 22.72 -9.67 -10.71
CA ASP A 162 23.71 -10.20 -9.76
C ASP A 162 23.03 -10.89 -8.55
N ASN A 163 21.81 -10.48 -8.19
CA ASN A 163 21.10 -10.97 -7.00
C ASN A 163 19.87 -11.86 -7.31
N GLY A 164 19.63 -12.22 -8.56
CA GLY A 164 18.52 -13.10 -8.93
C GLY A 164 17.14 -12.45 -8.91
N TYR A 165 17.04 -11.12 -9.00
CA TYR A 165 15.78 -10.36 -9.00
C TYR A 165 15.25 -10.05 -10.41
N MET A 166 15.55 -10.91 -11.38
CA MET A 166 14.92 -10.84 -12.70
C MET A 166 13.61 -11.64 -12.71
N THR A 167 12.66 -11.20 -13.55
CA THR A 167 11.41 -11.96 -13.75
C THR A 167 11.67 -13.26 -14.49
N ASP A 168 10.95 -14.32 -14.10
CA ASP A 168 10.97 -15.60 -14.80
C ASP A 168 9.99 -15.56 -15.99
N THR A 169 10.37 -14.84 -17.02
CA THR A 169 9.58 -14.67 -18.26
C THR A 169 10.47 -14.85 -19.49
N LYS A 170 9.86 -15.10 -20.65
CA LYS A 170 10.59 -15.25 -21.92
C LYS A 170 11.55 -14.09 -22.23
N ILE A 171 11.22 -12.88 -21.76
CA ILE A 171 12.09 -11.69 -21.81
C ILE A 171 12.23 -11.20 -20.37
N PRO A 172 13.30 -11.61 -19.65
CA PRO A 172 13.50 -11.22 -18.26
C PRO A 172 13.61 -9.70 -18.10
N ARG A 173 12.96 -9.21 -17.04
CA ARG A 173 12.98 -7.79 -16.67
C ARG A 173 13.34 -7.67 -15.19
N PRO A 174 13.95 -6.56 -14.75
CA PRO A 174 14.18 -6.35 -13.33
C PRO A 174 12.84 -6.28 -12.58
N ARG A 175 12.77 -6.96 -11.44
CA ARG A 175 11.61 -6.86 -10.54
C ARG A 175 11.56 -5.46 -9.96
N LEU A 176 10.35 -4.93 -9.79
CA LEU A 176 10.09 -3.59 -9.28
C LEU A 176 9.11 -3.64 -8.09
N THR A 177 9.14 -4.73 -7.31
CA THR A 177 8.43 -4.80 -6.03
C THR A 177 9.07 -3.83 -5.05
N ALA A 178 8.30 -3.37 -4.06
CA ALA A 178 8.79 -2.42 -3.06
C ALA A 178 10.03 -2.97 -2.36
N GLU A 179 10.01 -4.24 -1.95
CA GLU A 179 11.15 -4.91 -1.30
C GLU A 179 12.43 -4.87 -2.14
N VAL A 180 12.37 -5.23 -3.44
CA VAL A 180 13.56 -5.27 -4.31
C VAL A 180 14.08 -3.85 -4.60
N LEU A 181 13.18 -2.89 -4.82
CA LEU A 181 13.55 -1.49 -4.98
C LEU A 181 14.22 -0.94 -3.72
N TRP A 182 13.66 -1.26 -2.55
CA TRP A 182 14.21 -0.78 -1.29
C TRP A 182 15.59 -1.40 -0.98
N ARG A 183 15.80 -2.69 -1.25
CA ARG A 183 17.13 -3.31 -1.16
C ARG A 183 18.19 -2.57 -1.95
N TYR A 184 17.84 -2.12 -3.15
CA TYR A 184 18.74 -1.33 -3.99
C TYR A 184 18.95 0.09 -3.45
N ILE A 185 17.88 0.78 -3.07
CA ILE A 185 17.91 2.18 -2.63
C ILE A 185 18.67 2.31 -1.30
N SER A 186 18.37 1.41 -0.35
CA SER A 186 18.99 1.39 0.98
C SER A 186 20.36 0.75 1.02
N ASN A 187 20.77 0.05 -0.07
CA ASN A 187 21.95 -0.80 -0.11
C ASN A 187 21.94 -1.91 0.96
N ASP A 188 20.76 -2.36 1.38
CA ASP A 188 20.55 -3.49 2.31
C ASP A 188 19.96 -4.69 1.57
N ILE A 189 20.84 -5.58 1.09
CA ILE A 189 20.46 -6.77 0.34
C ILE A 189 19.67 -7.78 1.18
N ASN A 190 19.80 -7.74 2.50
CA ASN A 190 19.16 -8.66 3.42
C ASN A 190 17.81 -8.13 3.94
N PHE A 191 17.41 -6.94 3.53
CA PHE A 191 16.12 -6.39 3.93
C PHE A 191 14.97 -7.35 3.55
N ILE A 192 14.03 -7.52 4.47
CA ILE A 192 12.80 -8.29 4.28
C ILE A 192 11.63 -7.35 4.59
N GLU A 193 10.71 -7.23 3.65
CA GLU A 193 9.49 -6.44 3.82
C GLU A 193 8.63 -7.01 4.95
N SER A 194 8.08 -6.12 5.77
CA SER A 194 7.31 -6.53 6.95
C SER A 194 5.92 -7.07 6.60
N HIS A 195 5.39 -6.67 5.46
CA HIS A 195 4.02 -6.93 5.02
C HIS A 195 3.01 -6.48 6.08
N THR A 196 3.13 -5.22 6.45
CA THR A 196 2.23 -4.53 7.36
C THR A 196 2.10 -3.06 6.95
N GLY A 197 0.87 -2.58 6.81
CA GLY A 197 0.56 -1.35 6.08
C GLY A 197 1.44 -0.13 6.38
N LEU A 198 1.61 0.29 7.66
CA LEU A 198 2.40 1.50 7.94
C LEU A 198 3.90 1.29 7.70
N GLU A 199 4.44 0.12 8.00
CA GLU A 199 5.85 -0.20 7.79
C GLU A 199 6.17 -0.19 6.30
N ASP A 200 5.27 -0.72 5.48
CA ASP A 200 5.44 -0.75 4.03
C ASP A 200 5.25 0.63 3.40
N VAL A 201 4.34 1.46 3.94
CA VAL A 201 4.23 2.89 3.58
C VAL A 201 5.55 3.65 3.77
N ARG A 202 6.34 3.33 4.80
CA ARG A 202 7.66 3.95 5.01
C ARG A 202 8.64 3.65 3.89
N ILE A 203 8.63 2.42 3.41
CA ILE A 203 9.46 1.97 2.29
C ILE A 203 8.97 2.60 0.99
N GLU A 204 7.67 2.56 0.75
CA GLU A 204 7.06 3.15 -0.45
C GLU A 204 7.28 4.66 -0.55
N LYS A 205 7.28 5.36 0.59
CA LYS A 205 7.66 6.77 0.67
C LYS A 205 9.07 6.99 0.11
N GLU A 206 10.04 6.23 0.59
CA GLU A 206 11.44 6.38 0.14
C GLU A 206 11.59 6.03 -1.35
N ILE A 207 10.89 5.00 -1.82
CA ILE A 207 10.86 4.64 -3.25
C ILE A 207 10.28 5.78 -4.08
N PHE A 208 9.16 6.36 -3.65
CA PHE A 208 8.52 7.48 -4.33
C PHE A 208 9.45 8.70 -4.41
N ILE A 209 10.06 9.10 -3.29
CA ILE A 209 11.00 10.23 -3.24
C ILE A 209 12.21 9.97 -4.14
N SER A 210 12.83 8.80 -4.07
CA SER A 210 13.95 8.43 -4.92
C SER A 210 13.58 8.46 -6.42
N CYS A 211 12.37 8.03 -6.77
CA CYS A 211 11.87 8.14 -8.14
C CYS A 211 11.73 9.60 -8.59
N VAL A 212 11.19 10.47 -7.73
CA VAL A 212 11.02 11.91 -8.02
C VAL A 212 12.37 12.60 -8.20
N GLU A 213 13.34 12.31 -7.34
CA GLU A 213 14.70 12.86 -7.44
C GLU A 213 15.40 12.46 -8.75
N LYS A 214 15.34 11.16 -9.10
CA LYS A 214 15.89 10.69 -10.37
C LYS A 214 15.21 11.31 -11.60
N LEU A 215 13.91 11.63 -11.53
CA LEU A 215 13.22 12.35 -12.61
C LEU A 215 13.69 13.80 -12.71
N ARG A 216 13.84 14.50 -11.57
CA ARG A 216 14.36 15.88 -11.54
C ARG A 216 15.78 15.98 -12.11
N ASN A 217 16.63 15.01 -11.83
CA ASN A 217 18.01 14.98 -12.31
C ASN A 217 18.14 14.62 -13.80
N ARG A 218 17.05 14.18 -14.44
CA ARG A 218 17.01 13.87 -15.89
C ARG A 218 16.39 15.00 -16.74
N ALA A 219 15.73 15.97 -16.09
CA ALA A 219 15.08 17.12 -16.75
C ALA A 219 16.06 18.27 -16.93
#